data_0ca0c620350decc82b89ccc309003d87
#
_entry.id   0ca0c620350decc82b89ccc309003d87
#
_cell.length_a   1.000
_cell.length_b   1.000
_cell.length_c   1.000
_cell.angle_alpha   90.00
_cell.angle_beta   90.00
_cell.angle_gamma   90.00
#
_symmetry.space_group_name_H-M   'P 1'
#
loop_
_entity.id
_entity.type
_entity.pdbx_description
1 polymer ?
#
loop_
_entity_poly.entity_id
_entity_poly.type
_entity_poly.pdbx_seq_one_letter_code
_entity_poly.pdbx_strand_id
1 'polypeptide(L)'
;MKSMFAIVLLLAALNARAGLALVGNENGGTISLIDTDQDTVVAEIKTGGKPRGTAIDVRRKLAYISDQPNNSLMVVDIEKRTVVGRVDLGESPEGVYISPDGKLVATAVELTNSVAFIDTATDTVSFKVKIKGENPEHSVFSPDGRFVYASAEEDDKLEVIDVAGRKLVAQLKVGTRPRGIAFTPDGAKAYVACERANTVYVIDARAHKILGTIKAGLRSNGLVMDRDGKRVFLSNGGDGNVMVIDTATDKVTATIPVGKRPWNMALTRNGSKLYVANGRSNSVSVIDTTKNTVIKEIPVGDTPWGVAILD
;
A
#
# COMPACT_ATOMS: atom_id res chain seq x y z
N MET A 1 35.85 -59.17 1.82
CA MET A 1 34.97 -58.32 1.00
C MET A 1 34.08 -57.51 1.90
N LYS A 2 34.39 -56.23 2.17
CA LYS A 2 33.58 -55.29 2.96
C LYS A 2 32.87 -54.35 2.01
N SER A 3 31.55 -54.51 1.92
CA SER A 3 30.69 -53.66 1.10
C SER A 3 30.45 -52.34 1.84
N MET A 4 30.91 -51.26 1.25
CA MET A 4 30.67 -49.89 1.74
C MET A 4 29.40 -49.34 1.07
N PHE A 5 28.31 -49.26 1.82
CA PHE A 5 27.12 -48.55 1.38
C PHE A 5 27.33 -47.06 1.51
N ALA A 6 27.41 -46.35 0.40
CA ALA A 6 27.41 -44.91 0.36
C ALA A 6 25.93 -44.40 0.48
N ILE A 7 25.61 -43.77 1.60
CA ILE A 7 24.36 -43.06 1.77
C ILE A 7 24.48 -41.71 1.06
N VAL A 8 23.78 -41.58 -0.07
CA VAL A 8 23.60 -40.28 -0.75
C VAL A 8 22.49 -39.52 -0.01
N LEU A 9 22.85 -38.57 0.82
CA LEU A 9 21.91 -37.60 1.34
C LEU A 9 21.48 -36.65 0.20
N LEU A 10 20.30 -36.87 -0.36
CA LEU A 10 19.60 -35.84 -1.15
C LEU A 10 19.19 -34.72 -0.22
N LEU A 11 19.95 -33.64 -0.16
CA LEU A 11 19.49 -32.36 0.36
C LEU A 11 18.38 -31.87 -0.58
N ALA A 12 17.12 -32.06 -0.20
CA ALA A 12 16.03 -31.33 -0.82
C ALA A 12 16.23 -29.84 -0.48
N ALA A 13 16.73 -29.08 -1.44
CA ALA A 13 16.70 -27.62 -1.37
C ALA A 13 15.22 -27.22 -1.20
N LEU A 14 14.85 -26.75 -0.02
CA LEU A 14 13.63 -25.99 0.13
C LEU A 14 13.78 -24.77 -0.79
N ASN A 15 13.20 -24.83 -1.98
CA ASN A 15 13.00 -23.66 -2.81
C ASN A 15 12.07 -22.74 -2.00
N ALA A 16 12.65 -21.82 -1.24
CA ALA A 16 11.90 -20.66 -0.77
C ALA A 16 11.31 -20.03 -2.04
N ARG A 17 9.98 -20.04 -2.13
CA ARG A 17 9.31 -19.46 -3.29
C ARG A 17 9.66 -17.98 -3.30
N ALA A 18 10.17 -17.48 -4.42
CA ALA A 18 10.48 -16.06 -4.58
C ALA A 18 9.23 -15.23 -4.23
N GLY A 19 9.42 -14.13 -3.52
CA GLY A 19 8.35 -13.19 -3.27
C GLY A 19 7.86 -12.57 -4.59
N LEU A 20 6.61 -12.14 -4.63
CA LEU A 20 6.00 -11.49 -5.79
C LEU A 20 5.54 -10.07 -5.43
N ALA A 21 6.01 -9.08 -6.19
CA ALA A 21 5.40 -7.75 -6.15
C ALA A 21 4.32 -7.67 -7.24
N LEU A 22 3.13 -7.26 -6.85
CA LEU A 22 1.98 -6.98 -7.71
C LEU A 22 1.93 -5.48 -7.97
N VAL A 23 1.93 -5.09 -9.23
CA VAL A 23 1.88 -3.68 -9.65
C VAL A 23 0.67 -3.45 -10.53
N GLY A 24 -0.29 -2.68 -10.04
CA GLY A 24 -1.48 -2.29 -10.81
C GLY A 24 -1.11 -1.22 -11.84
N ASN A 25 -1.28 -1.51 -13.12
CA ASN A 25 -1.06 -0.61 -14.25
C ASN A 25 -2.41 0.01 -14.64
N GLU A 26 -2.70 1.19 -14.10
CA GLU A 26 -4.04 1.79 -14.14
C GLU A 26 -4.58 1.93 -15.56
N ASN A 27 -3.87 2.63 -16.43
CA ASN A 27 -4.30 2.85 -17.82
C ASN A 27 -4.03 1.62 -18.71
N GLY A 28 -3.07 0.78 -18.34
CA GLY A 28 -2.78 -0.47 -19.03
C GLY A 28 -3.83 -1.55 -18.84
N GLY A 29 -4.69 -1.44 -17.81
CA GLY A 29 -5.70 -2.45 -17.50
C GLY A 29 -5.11 -3.80 -17.13
N THR A 30 -3.91 -3.82 -16.53
CA THR A 30 -3.15 -5.03 -16.22
C THR A 30 -2.51 -4.96 -14.84
N ILE A 31 -2.05 -6.11 -14.33
CA ILE A 31 -1.21 -6.22 -13.15
C ILE A 31 0.09 -6.89 -13.57
N SER A 32 1.21 -6.22 -13.39
CA SER A 32 2.53 -6.82 -13.56
C SER A 32 2.92 -7.59 -12.31
N LEU A 33 3.34 -8.84 -12.46
CA LEU A 33 3.93 -9.66 -11.40
C LEU A 33 5.45 -9.62 -11.52
N ILE A 34 6.12 -9.14 -10.49
CA ILE A 34 7.57 -9.03 -10.42
C ILE A 34 8.10 -10.03 -9.40
N ASP A 35 9.04 -10.88 -9.82
CA ASP A 35 9.85 -11.73 -8.94
C ASP A 35 10.79 -10.83 -8.12
N THR A 36 10.67 -10.87 -6.78
CA THR A 36 11.43 -9.97 -5.91
C THR A 36 12.87 -10.41 -5.65
N ASP A 37 13.24 -11.65 -6.01
CA ASP A 37 14.62 -12.11 -5.92
C ASP A 37 15.43 -11.67 -7.15
N GLN A 38 14.79 -11.74 -8.34
CA GLN A 38 15.43 -11.40 -9.61
C GLN A 38 15.17 -9.96 -10.07
N ASP A 39 14.18 -9.28 -9.46
CA ASP A 39 13.69 -7.96 -9.86
C ASP A 39 13.29 -7.91 -11.34
N THR A 40 12.51 -8.90 -11.80
CA THR A 40 12.05 -9.02 -13.19
C THR A 40 10.55 -9.30 -13.26
N VAL A 41 9.89 -8.75 -14.29
CA VAL A 41 8.48 -9.10 -14.57
C VAL A 41 8.42 -10.55 -15.04
N VAL A 42 7.65 -11.38 -14.35
CA VAL A 42 7.48 -12.81 -14.64
C VAL A 42 6.11 -13.15 -15.22
N ALA A 43 5.14 -12.25 -15.09
CA ALA A 43 3.82 -12.40 -15.68
C ALA A 43 3.07 -11.07 -15.72
N GLU A 44 2.02 -11.05 -16.53
CA GLU A 44 1.03 -9.97 -16.55
C GLU A 44 -0.38 -10.57 -16.48
N ILE A 45 -1.25 -9.96 -15.66
CA ILE A 45 -2.66 -10.35 -15.52
C ILE A 45 -3.52 -9.26 -16.14
N LYS A 46 -4.36 -9.61 -17.12
CA LYS A 46 -5.36 -8.69 -17.67
C LYS A 46 -6.54 -8.57 -16.71
N THR A 47 -6.93 -7.35 -16.36
CA THR A 47 -8.00 -7.11 -15.38
C THR A 47 -9.33 -6.73 -16.02
N GLY A 48 -9.30 -6.16 -17.19
CA GLY A 48 -10.50 -5.61 -17.86
C GLY A 48 -11.03 -4.35 -17.18
N GLY A 49 -10.17 -3.63 -16.44
CA GLY A 49 -10.50 -2.40 -15.71
C GLY A 49 -9.29 -1.53 -15.50
N LYS A 50 -9.33 -0.66 -14.47
CA LYS A 50 -8.24 0.24 -14.07
C LYS A 50 -7.76 -0.11 -12.66
N PRO A 51 -6.80 -1.05 -12.51
CA PRO A 51 -6.32 -1.47 -11.19
C PRO A 51 -5.53 -0.34 -10.50
N ARG A 52 -5.93 0.03 -9.28
CA ARG A 52 -5.27 1.07 -8.45
C ARG A 52 -4.82 0.54 -7.10
N GLY A 53 -5.56 0.81 -6.02
CA GLY A 53 -5.25 0.35 -4.68
C GLY A 53 -5.21 -1.18 -4.61
N THR A 54 -4.21 -1.73 -3.95
CA THR A 54 -3.98 -3.18 -3.91
C THR A 54 -3.64 -3.64 -2.49
N ALA A 55 -4.38 -4.64 -1.99
CA ALA A 55 -4.06 -5.35 -0.76
C ALA A 55 -4.03 -6.86 -1.00
N ILE A 56 -3.23 -7.60 -0.23
CA ILE A 56 -3.06 -9.05 -0.40
C ILE A 56 -3.49 -9.80 0.86
N ASP A 57 -4.39 -10.76 0.71
CA ASP A 57 -4.57 -11.83 1.67
C ASP A 57 -3.52 -12.92 1.41
N VAL A 58 -2.46 -12.88 2.19
CA VAL A 58 -1.30 -13.79 2.06
C VAL A 58 -1.72 -15.26 2.29
N ARG A 59 -2.70 -15.50 3.18
CA ARG A 59 -3.17 -16.86 3.51
C ARG A 59 -3.93 -17.49 2.36
N ARG A 60 -4.80 -16.72 1.73
CA ARG A 60 -5.63 -17.17 0.59
C ARG A 60 -4.93 -16.98 -0.75
N LYS A 61 -3.82 -16.21 -0.80
CA LYS A 61 -3.11 -15.79 -2.01
C LYS A 61 -4.03 -15.07 -3.00
N LEU A 62 -4.91 -14.25 -2.44
CA LEU A 62 -5.82 -13.39 -3.18
C LEU A 62 -5.36 -11.93 -3.06
N ALA A 63 -5.43 -11.19 -4.16
CA ALA A 63 -5.29 -9.74 -4.15
C ALA A 63 -6.66 -9.08 -4.31
N TYR A 64 -6.91 -8.06 -3.51
CA TYR A 64 -8.05 -7.17 -3.60
C TYR A 64 -7.61 -5.87 -4.23
N ILE A 65 -8.21 -5.48 -5.34
CA ILE A 65 -7.73 -4.38 -6.15
C ILE A 65 -8.90 -3.49 -6.57
N SER A 66 -8.83 -2.20 -6.27
CA SER A 66 -9.87 -1.26 -6.69
C SER A 66 -9.88 -1.04 -8.19
N ASP A 67 -11.08 -0.91 -8.73
CA ASP A 67 -11.38 -0.74 -10.15
C ASP A 67 -12.42 0.38 -10.31
N GLN A 68 -11.93 1.61 -10.45
CA GLN A 68 -12.78 2.80 -10.48
C GLN A 68 -13.89 2.75 -11.55
N PRO A 69 -13.58 2.52 -12.84
CA PRO A 69 -14.61 2.60 -13.88
C PRO A 69 -15.70 1.53 -13.75
N ASN A 70 -15.40 0.44 -13.04
CA ASN A 70 -16.37 -0.64 -12.80
C ASN A 70 -16.98 -0.57 -11.38
N ASN A 71 -16.69 0.47 -10.60
CA ASN A 71 -17.23 0.69 -9.26
C ASN A 71 -17.06 -0.52 -8.32
N SER A 72 -16.00 -1.28 -8.50
CA SER A 72 -15.83 -2.58 -7.84
C SER A 72 -14.45 -2.79 -7.23
N LEU A 73 -14.37 -3.78 -6.36
CA LEU A 73 -13.13 -4.37 -5.89
C LEU A 73 -12.94 -5.70 -6.64
N MET A 74 -11.89 -5.81 -7.43
CA MET A 74 -11.52 -7.06 -8.07
C MET A 74 -10.90 -8.00 -7.04
N VAL A 75 -11.26 -9.27 -7.10
CA VAL A 75 -10.61 -10.37 -6.38
C VAL A 75 -9.77 -11.15 -7.39
N VAL A 76 -8.46 -11.16 -7.21
CA VAL A 76 -7.50 -11.76 -8.13
C VAL A 76 -6.82 -12.95 -7.46
N ASP A 77 -6.92 -14.13 -8.03
CA ASP A 77 -6.15 -15.29 -7.62
C ASP A 77 -4.73 -15.17 -8.20
N ILE A 78 -3.76 -14.95 -7.29
CA ILE A 78 -2.37 -14.68 -7.66
C ILE A 78 -1.70 -15.92 -8.27
N GLU A 79 -2.04 -17.12 -7.80
CA GLU A 79 -1.48 -18.37 -8.33
C GLU A 79 -2.04 -18.73 -9.70
N LYS A 80 -3.37 -18.58 -9.88
CA LYS A 80 -4.04 -18.79 -11.16
C LYS A 80 -3.84 -17.63 -12.14
N ARG A 81 -3.38 -16.48 -11.64
CA ARG A 81 -3.14 -15.26 -12.42
C ARG A 81 -4.41 -14.79 -13.16
N THR A 82 -5.51 -14.77 -12.46
CA THR A 82 -6.81 -14.39 -13.06
C THR A 82 -7.72 -13.68 -12.06
N VAL A 83 -8.60 -12.82 -12.56
CA VAL A 83 -9.70 -12.25 -11.79
C VAL A 83 -10.73 -13.34 -11.55
N VAL A 84 -11.01 -13.64 -10.28
CA VAL A 84 -11.95 -14.71 -9.86
C VAL A 84 -13.26 -14.16 -9.31
N GLY A 85 -13.34 -12.87 -9.03
CA GLY A 85 -14.56 -12.24 -8.52
C GLY A 85 -14.48 -10.72 -8.55
N ARG A 86 -15.64 -10.10 -8.32
CA ARG A 86 -15.78 -8.65 -8.13
C ARG A 86 -16.80 -8.38 -7.04
N VAL A 87 -16.50 -7.39 -6.20
CA VAL A 87 -17.39 -6.90 -5.14
C VAL A 87 -17.84 -5.50 -5.52
N ASP A 88 -19.13 -5.28 -5.65
CA ASP A 88 -19.70 -3.96 -5.90
C ASP A 88 -19.55 -3.06 -4.67
N LEU A 89 -18.90 -1.93 -4.82
CA LEU A 89 -18.59 -1.01 -3.74
C LEU A 89 -19.34 0.30 -3.79
N GLY A 90 -19.76 0.73 -4.97
CA GLY A 90 -20.19 2.09 -5.25
C GLY A 90 -19.11 2.90 -5.97
N GLU A 91 -19.39 4.15 -6.26
CA GLU A 91 -18.65 4.94 -7.23
C GLU A 91 -17.25 5.36 -6.76
N SER A 92 -16.28 5.09 -7.63
CA SER A 92 -14.87 5.49 -7.48
C SER A 92 -14.17 4.91 -6.25
N PRO A 93 -13.95 3.56 -6.19
CA PRO A 93 -13.13 2.96 -5.15
C PRO A 93 -11.64 3.27 -5.37
N GLU A 94 -10.93 3.60 -4.28
CA GLU A 94 -9.55 4.07 -4.27
C GLU A 94 -8.61 3.14 -3.50
N GLY A 95 -7.95 3.64 -2.46
CA GLY A 95 -6.99 2.88 -1.67
C GLY A 95 -7.62 1.65 -1.00
N VAL A 96 -6.91 0.53 -1.05
CA VAL A 96 -7.35 -0.78 -0.53
C VAL A 96 -6.35 -1.28 0.49
N TYR A 97 -6.82 -1.66 1.67
CA TYR A 97 -5.98 -2.12 2.78
C TYR A 97 -6.61 -3.30 3.49
N ILE A 98 -5.80 -4.27 3.89
CA ILE A 98 -6.26 -5.44 4.65
C ILE A 98 -6.00 -5.24 6.14
N SER A 99 -6.93 -5.72 6.98
CA SER A 99 -6.78 -5.69 8.44
C SER A 99 -5.61 -6.57 8.90
N PRO A 100 -4.96 -6.27 10.04
CA PRO A 100 -3.82 -7.05 10.55
C PRO A 100 -4.14 -8.54 10.77
N ASP A 101 -5.38 -8.87 11.13
CA ASP A 101 -5.84 -10.24 11.27
C ASP A 101 -6.30 -10.88 9.94
N GLY A 102 -6.31 -10.10 8.85
CA GLY A 102 -6.66 -10.51 7.51
C GLY A 102 -8.15 -10.84 7.30
N LYS A 103 -9.05 -10.42 8.20
CA LYS A 103 -10.48 -10.74 8.09
C LYS A 103 -11.29 -9.70 7.35
N LEU A 104 -10.80 -8.47 7.31
CA LEU A 104 -11.47 -7.36 6.63
C LEU A 104 -10.53 -6.69 5.62
N VAL A 105 -11.09 -6.27 4.51
CA VAL A 105 -10.47 -5.28 3.63
C VAL A 105 -11.24 -3.99 3.78
N ALA A 106 -10.54 -2.87 3.98
CA ALA A 106 -11.10 -1.53 3.95
C ALA A 106 -10.73 -0.87 2.62
N THR A 107 -11.70 -0.22 2.00
CA THR A 107 -11.46 0.57 0.79
C THR A 107 -12.22 1.89 0.88
N ALA A 108 -11.55 2.97 0.51
CA ALA A 108 -12.15 4.27 0.35
C ALA A 108 -13.04 4.27 -0.89
N VAL A 109 -14.27 4.80 -0.78
CA VAL A 109 -15.22 4.94 -1.90
C VAL A 109 -15.53 6.42 -2.07
N GLU A 110 -14.82 7.04 -3.00
CA GLU A 110 -14.63 8.48 -3.14
C GLU A 110 -15.97 9.23 -3.27
N LEU A 111 -16.74 8.94 -4.30
CA LEU A 111 -17.95 9.70 -4.62
C LEU A 111 -19.14 9.41 -3.68
N THR A 112 -19.04 8.37 -2.86
CA THR A 112 -20.05 8.10 -1.83
C THR A 112 -19.64 8.61 -0.44
N ASN A 113 -18.45 9.22 -0.31
CA ASN A 113 -17.89 9.69 0.95
C ASN A 113 -17.96 8.63 2.05
N SER A 114 -17.49 7.43 1.75
CA SER A 114 -17.57 6.30 2.68
C SER A 114 -16.32 5.41 2.63
N VAL A 115 -16.13 4.65 3.69
CA VAL A 115 -15.19 3.52 3.72
C VAL A 115 -16.02 2.24 3.75
N ALA A 116 -15.81 1.37 2.76
CA ALA A 116 -16.42 0.05 2.71
C ALA A 116 -15.50 -0.99 3.36
N PHE A 117 -16.11 -1.89 4.12
CA PHE A 117 -15.42 -3.00 4.78
C PHE A 117 -15.93 -4.31 4.20
N ILE A 118 -15.02 -5.09 3.64
CA ILE A 118 -15.29 -6.35 2.94
C ILE A 118 -14.82 -7.51 3.82
N ASP A 119 -15.68 -8.48 4.05
CA ASP A 119 -15.33 -9.72 4.73
C ASP A 119 -14.53 -10.62 3.80
N THR A 120 -13.31 -10.98 4.18
CA THR A 120 -12.41 -11.79 3.35
C THR A 120 -12.80 -13.26 3.29
N ALA A 121 -13.65 -13.76 4.19
CA ALA A 121 -14.11 -15.15 4.15
C ALA A 121 -15.21 -15.36 3.08
N THR A 122 -16.00 -14.31 2.82
CA THR A 122 -17.14 -14.37 1.89
C THR A 122 -16.93 -13.54 0.63
N ASP A 123 -15.91 -12.67 0.61
CA ASP A 123 -15.66 -11.69 -0.45
C ASP A 123 -16.90 -10.80 -0.71
N THR A 124 -17.57 -10.35 0.35
CA THR A 124 -18.76 -9.49 0.28
C THR A 124 -18.63 -8.27 1.19
N VAL A 125 -19.36 -7.21 0.89
CA VAL A 125 -19.42 -6.03 1.76
C VAL A 125 -20.07 -6.41 3.09
N SER A 126 -19.31 -6.28 4.19
CA SER A 126 -19.80 -6.51 5.55
C SER A 126 -20.56 -5.29 6.09
N PHE A 127 -19.99 -4.11 5.91
CA PHE A 127 -20.61 -2.83 6.27
C PHE A 127 -19.90 -1.66 5.57
N LYS A 128 -20.55 -0.47 5.60
CA LYS A 128 -19.94 0.78 5.16
C LYS A 128 -20.06 1.82 6.28
N VAL A 129 -19.04 2.68 6.42
CA VAL A 129 -19.07 3.81 7.33
C VAL A 129 -18.99 5.09 6.51
N LYS A 130 -20.02 5.92 6.61
CA LYS A 130 -20.00 7.24 5.99
C LYS A 130 -19.08 8.16 6.78
N ILE A 131 -18.17 8.84 6.10
CA ILE A 131 -17.32 9.86 6.70
C ILE A 131 -18.00 11.24 6.60
N LYS A 132 -17.48 12.20 7.35
CA LYS A 132 -17.99 13.59 7.31
C LYS A 132 -17.26 14.44 6.28
N GLY A 133 -16.00 14.07 5.98
CA GLY A 133 -15.20 14.72 4.95
C GLY A 133 -15.57 14.24 3.55
N GLU A 134 -14.95 14.85 2.54
CA GLU A 134 -15.22 14.59 1.13
C GLU A 134 -14.05 13.89 0.46
N ASN A 135 -14.38 13.01 -0.50
CA ASN A 135 -13.44 12.27 -1.34
C ASN A 135 -12.38 11.50 -0.53
N PRO A 136 -12.76 10.40 0.17
CA PRO A 136 -11.79 9.54 0.82
C PRO A 136 -10.89 8.83 -0.22
N GLU A 137 -9.57 8.90 0.00
CA GLU A 137 -8.57 8.31 -0.92
C GLU A 137 -7.89 7.07 -0.33
N HIS A 138 -7.42 7.14 0.90
CA HIS A 138 -6.78 6.02 1.61
C HIS A 138 -7.57 5.67 2.86
N SER A 139 -7.56 4.37 3.26
CA SER A 139 -8.29 3.87 4.44
C SER A 139 -7.49 2.79 5.16
N VAL A 140 -6.50 3.22 5.96
CA VAL A 140 -5.47 2.36 6.54
C VAL A 140 -5.84 1.92 7.95
N PHE A 141 -5.75 0.60 8.23
CA PHE A 141 -5.95 0.06 9.57
C PHE A 141 -4.80 0.45 10.52
N SER A 142 -5.14 0.74 11.78
CA SER A 142 -4.16 0.74 12.86
C SER A 142 -3.60 -0.67 13.07
N PRO A 143 -2.36 -0.82 13.61
CA PRO A 143 -1.72 -2.13 13.78
C PRO A 143 -2.47 -3.11 14.67
N ASP A 144 -3.31 -2.63 15.57
CA ASP A 144 -4.20 -3.45 16.42
C ASP A 144 -5.54 -3.78 15.76
N GLY A 145 -5.80 -3.25 14.55
CA GLY A 145 -7.04 -3.43 13.80
C GLY A 145 -8.25 -2.69 14.36
N ARG A 146 -8.09 -1.91 15.44
CA ARG A 146 -9.19 -1.24 16.11
C ARG A 146 -9.72 -0.04 15.33
N PHE A 147 -8.85 0.70 14.68
CA PHE A 147 -9.21 1.90 13.94
C PHE A 147 -8.85 1.78 12.46
N VAL A 148 -9.61 2.50 11.63
CA VAL A 148 -9.20 2.86 10.27
C VAL A 148 -9.08 4.37 10.20
N TYR A 149 -7.93 4.84 9.69
CA TYR A 149 -7.71 6.22 9.35
C TYR A 149 -8.00 6.40 7.87
N ALA A 150 -8.88 7.35 7.52
CA ALA A 150 -9.23 7.68 6.15
C ALA A 150 -8.86 9.13 5.82
N SER A 151 -8.15 9.33 4.72
CA SER A 151 -7.80 10.67 4.23
C SER A 151 -8.95 11.22 3.38
N ALA A 152 -9.60 12.30 3.83
CA ALA A 152 -10.63 13.03 3.09
C ALA A 152 -9.97 14.19 2.35
N GLU A 153 -9.66 13.99 1.05
CA GLU A 153 -8.72 14.84 0.33
C GLU A 153 -9.23 16.23 -0.03
N GLU A 154 -10.52 16.39 -0.30
CA GLU A 154 -11.08 17.68 -0.66
C GLU A 154 -11.46 18.54 0.57
N ASP A 155 -11.47 17.95 1.76
CA ASP A 155 -11.81 18.61 3.03
C ASP A 155 -10.60 18.87 3.95
N ASP A 156 -9.39 18.49 3.53
CA ASP A 156 -8.15 18.61 4.32
C ASP A 156 -8.26 17.93 5.69
N LYS A 157 -8.89 16.75 5.74
CA LYS A 157 -9.18 16.06 6.99
C LYS A 157 -8.67 14.62 7.00
N LEU A 158 -8.35 14.18 8.20
CA LEU A 158 -8.13 12.78 8.54
C LEU A 158 -9.27 12.31 9.41
N GLU A 159 -9.99 11.32 8.93
CA GLU A 159 -11.13 10.71 9.60
C GLU A 159 -10.72 9.46 10.35
N VAL A 160 -11.21 9.26 11.58
CA VAL A 160 -10.91 8.08 12.39
C VAL A 160 -12.16 7.26 12.62
N ILE A 161 -12.18 6.04 12.13
CA ILE A 161 -13.29 5.10 12.22
C ILE A 161 -12.96 4.04 13.27
N ASP A 162 -13.83 3.84 14.27
CA ASP A 162 -13.81 2.67 15.15
C ASP A 162 -14.45 1.49 14.39
N VAL A 163 -13.65 0.46 14.11
CA VAL A 163 -14.05 -0.67 13.27
C VAL A 163 -15.14 -1.51 13.95
N ALA A 164 -14.96 -1.82 15.24
CA ALA A 164 -15.93 -2.61 16.00
C ALA A 164 -17.25 -1.86 16.20
N GLY A 165 -17.18 -0.55 16.51
CA GLY A 165 -18.35 0.30 16.66
C GLY A 165 -18.99 0.74 15.34
N ARG A 166 -18.32 0.49 14.19
CA ARG A 166 -18.75 0.86 12.84
C ARG A 166 -19.13 2.32 12.71
N LYS A 167 -18.35 3.22 13.32
CA LYS A 167 -18.66 4.64 13.38
C LYS A 167 -17.42 5.52 13.36
N LEU A 168 -17.60 6.75 12.90
CA LEU A 168 -16.61 7.81 13.02
C LEU A 168 -16.47 8.23 14.50
N VAL A 169 -15.23 8.30 14.99
CA VAL A 169 -14.92 8.66 16.39
C VAL A 169 -14.08 9.93 16.54
N ALA A 170 -13.29 10.28 15.52
CA ALA A 170 -12.54 11.52 15.52
C ALA A 170 -12.34 12.06 14.09
N GLN A 171 -12.07 13.36 14.00
CA GLN A 171 -11.73 14.06 12.77
C GLN A 171 -10.63 15.07 13.10
N LEU A 172 -9.53 15.04 12.34
CA LEU A 172 -8.41 15.95 12.49
C LEU A 172 -8.29 16.82 11.24
N LYS A 173 -8.12 18.11 11.41
CA LYS A 173 -7.76 19.00 10.29
C LYS A 173 -6.27 18.88 10.05
N VAL A 174 -5.88 18.45 8.85
CA VAL A 174 -4.50 18.30 8.41
C VAL A 174 -4.17 19.26 7.25
N GLY A 175 -3.07 19.04 6.55
CA GLY A 175 -2.73 19.87 5.39
C GLY A 175 -3.55 19.54 4.17
N THR A 176 -3.48 20.41 3.17
CA THR A 176 -4.27 20.32 1.94
C THR A 176 -3.98 19.04 1.16
N ARG A 177 -5.05 18.34 0.83
CA ARG A 177 -5.10 17.09 0.09
C ARG A 177 -4.35 15.96 0.77
N PRO A 178 -4.85 15.46 1.92
CA PRO A 178 -4.26 14.31 2.58
C PRO A 178 -4.39 13.04 1.73
N ARG A 179 -3.32 12.25 1.69
CA ARG A 179 -3.15 11.03 0.89
C ARG A 179 -2.72 9.85 1.76
N GLY A 180 -1.56 9.29 1.47
CA GLY A 180 -1.01 8.13 2.14
C GLY A 180 -0.92 8.27 3.65
N ILE A 181 -1.13 7.15 4.35
CA ILE A 181 -1.10 7.03 5.80
C ILE A 181 -0.23 5.84 6.16
N ALA A 182 0.61 5.98 7.18
CA ALA A 182 1.40 4.87 7.72
C ALA A 182 1.46 4.95 9.23
N PHE A 183 1.28 3.82 9.91
CA PHE A 183 1.39 3.71 11.37
C PHE A 183 2.74 3.13 11.77
N THR A 184 3.27 3.55 12.93
CA THR A 184 4.34 2.80 13.60
C THR A 184 3.80 1.46 14.08
N PRO A 185 4.62 0.37 14.08
CA PRO A 185 4.14 -0.98 14.44
C PRO A 185 3.55 -1.09 15.85
N ASP A 186 3.98 -0.23 16.77
CA ASP A 186 3.44 -0.15 18.15
C ASP A 186 2.13 0.64 18.25
N GLY A 187 1.63 1.17 17.11
CA GLY A 187 0.43 1.97 17.05
C GLY A 187 0.49 3.31 17.79
N ALA A 188 1.68 3.79 18.15
CA ALA A 188 1.82 5.05 18.89
C ALA A 188 1.70 6.27 17.99
N LYS A 189 2.33 6.21 16.79
CA LYS A 189 2.30 7.30 15.82
C LYS A 189 1.64 6.88 14.52
N ALA A 190 1.05 7.85 13.82
CA ALA A 190 0.70 7.75 12.40
C ALA A 190 1.29 8.95 11.65
N TYR A 191 1.64 8.73 10.40
CA TYR A 191 2.14 9.73 9.47
C TYR A 191 1.13 9.88 8.35
N VAL A 192 0.82 11.12 7.95
CA VAL A 192 -0.14 11.45 6.91
C VAL A 192 0.50 12.40 5.91
N ALA A 193 0.65 11.98 4.66
CA ALA A 193 1.15 12.82 3.59
C ALA A 193 0.05 13.75 3.09
N CYS A 194 0.36 15.05 2.94
CA CYS A 194 -0.55 16.06 2.42
C CYS A 194 -0.02 16.61 1.10
N GLU A 195 -0.60 16.16 -0.01
CA GLU A 195 -0.05 16.30 -1.37
C GLU A 195 0.14 17.74 -1.78
N ARG A 196 -0.86 18.60 -1.61
CA ARG A 196 -0.80 20.01 -2.01
C ARG A 196 -0.11 20.88 -0.96
N ALA A 197 -0.12 20.45 0.30
CA ALA A 197 0.60 21.15 1.36
C ALA A 197 2.11 20.85 1.36
N ASN A 198 2.56 19.82 0.65
CA ASN A 198 3.97 19.37 0.65
C ASN A 198 4.50 19.16 2.07
N THR A 199 3.71 18.49 2.89
CA THR A 199 4.00 18.22 4.31
C THR A 199 3.56 16.83 4.70
N VAL A 200 4.18 16.27 5.74
CA VAL A 200 3.70 15.09 6.46
C VAL A 200 3.26 15.54 7.85
N TYR A 201 2.06 15.16 8.25
CA TYR A 201 1.56 15.34 9.59
C TYR A 201 1.91 14.14 10.45
N VAL A 202 2.44 14.39 11.65
CA VAL A 202 2.74 13.37 12.65
C VAL A 202 1.60 13.38 13.67
N ILE A 203 0.98 12.24 13.88
CA ILE A 203 -0.21 12.06 14.70
C ILE A 203 0.12 11.16 15.90
N ASP A 204 -0.27 11.54 17.11
CA ASP A 204 -0.45 10.61 18.22
C ASP A 204 -1.68 9.74 17.90
N ALA A 205 -1.43 8.49 17.52
CA ALA A 205 -2.50 7.62 17.06
C ALA A 205 -3.35 7.04 18.21
N ARG A 206 -2.88 7.12 19.45
CA ARG A 206 -3.63 6.71 20.64
C ARG A 206 -4.60 7.80 21.11
N ALA A 207 -4.14 9.06 21.04
CA ALA A 207 -4.94 10.21 21.46
C ALA A 207 -5.70 10.90 20.31
N HIS A 208 -5.45 10.48 19.04
CA HIS A 208 -5.95 11.12 17.84
C HIS A 208 -5.64 12.62 17.80
N LYS A 209 -4.36 12.98 17.99
CA LYS A 209 -3.92 14.38 18.06
C LYS A 209 -2.70 14.62 17.18
N ILE A 210 -2.63 15.81 16.58
CA ILE A 210 -1.46 16.24 15.81
C ILE A 210 -0.30 16.52 16.78
N LEU A 211 0.85 15.91 16.54
CA LEU A 211 2.10 16.15 17.26
C LEU A 211 2.98 17.21 16.60
N GLY A 212 2.96 17.25 15.27
CA GLY A 212 3.79 18.17 14.50
C GLY A 212 3.67 17.93 12.99
N THR A 213 4.54 18.60 12.25
CA THR A 213 4.63 18.47 10.79
C THR A 213 6.07 18.36 10.34
N ILE A 214 6.28 17.66 9.22
CA ILE A 214 7.57 17.50 8.56
C ILE A 214 7.44 18.10 7.16
N LYS A 215 8.40 18.94 6.76
CA LYS A 215 8.46 19.44 5.38
C LYS A 215 8.75 18.29 4.43
N ALA A 216 7.88 18.08 3.46
CA ALA A 216 8.01 17.07 2.42
C ALA A 216 8.46 17.70 1.09
N GLY A 217 8.68 16.84 0.09
CA GLY A 217 8.84 17.27 -1.29
C GLY A 217 7.53 17.62 -1.97
N LEU A 218 7.61 18.08 -3.21
CA LEU A 218 6.44 18.47 -3.99
C LEU A 218 5.53 17.27 -4.29
N ARG A 219 4.24 17.44 -4.02
CA ARG A 219 3.21 16.41 -4.23
C ARG A 219 3.52 15.12 -3.49
N SER A 220 3.75 15.23 -2.18
CA SER A 220 3.91 14.08 -1.29
C SER A 220 2.66 13.19 -1.31
N ASN A 221 2.86 11.86 -1.45
CA ASN A 221 1.76 10.95 -1.73
C ASN A 221 1.79 9.68 -0.86
N GLY A 222 2.43 8.61 -1.32
CA GLY A 222 2.46 7.33 -0.63
C GLY A 222 3.41 7.32 0.57
N LEU A 223 3.02 6.61 1.62
CA LEU A 223 3.82 6.38 2.82
C LEU A 223 3.93 4.87 3.08
N VAL A 224 5.14 4.41 3.39
CA VAL A 224 5.40 3.03 3.83
C VAL A 224 6.31 3.04 5.06
N MET A 225 5.87 2.40 6.14
CA MET A 225 6.64 2.22 7.37
C MET A 225 7.53 0.98 7.25
N ASP A 226 8.78 1.07 7.70
CA ASP A 226 9.60 -0.14 7.83
C ASP A 226 9.14 -1.00 9.03
N ARG A 227 9.60 -2.26 9.04
CA ARG A 227 9.08 -3.26 9.99
C ARG A 227 9.42 -2.98 11.44
N ASP A 228 10.58 -2.39 11.68
CA ASP A 228 11.02 -2.05 13.04
C ASP A 228 10.51 -0.68 13.50
N GLY A 229 9.76 0.01 12.63
CA GLY A 229 9.13 1.30 12.93
C GLY A 229 10.11 2.47 13.03
N LYS A 230 11.37 2.30 12.59
CA LYS A 230 12.38 3.35 12.71
C LYS A 230 12.39 4.34 11.56
N ARG A 231 11.90 3.91 10.39
CA ARG A 231 11.88 4.75 9.19
C ARG A 231 10.52 4.70 8.51
N VAL A 232 10.09 5.83 7.99
CA VAL A 232 9.00 5.89 7.05
C VAL A 232 9.50 6.44 5.72
N PHE A 233 9.12 5.78 4.63
CA PHE A 233 9.42 6.18 3.26
C PHE A 233 8.25 6.97 2.70
N LEU A 234 8.54 8.11 2.09
CA LEU A 234 7.56 9.03 1.52
C LEU A 234 7.85 9.25 0.04
N SER A 235 6.91 8.98 -0.84
CA SER A 235 7.01 9.34 -2.26
C SER A 235 6.62 10.81 -2.48
N ASN A 236 7.40 11.53 -3.29
CA ASN A 236 7.13 12.90 -3.70
C ASN A 236 6.93 12.95 -5.22
N GLY A 237 5.68 12.91 -5.65
CA GLY A 237 5.31 12.76 -7.05
C GLY A 237 5.70 13.94 -7.93
N GLY A 238 5.86 15.14 -7.37
CA GLY A 238 6.31 16.32 -8.10
C GLY A 238 7.82 16.37 -8.28
N ASP A 239 8.57 15.93 -7.29
CA ASP A 239 10.04 15.96 -7.30
C ASP A 239 10.66 14.68 -7.90
N GLY A 240 9.89 13.61 -8.10
CA GLY A 240 10.42 12.33 -8.60
C GLY A 240 11.40 11.70 -7.64
N ASN A 241 11.11 11.69 -6.35
CA ASN A 241 11.97 11.11 -5.34
C ASN A 241 11.20 10.41 -4.22
N VAL A 242 11.93 9.64 -3.41
CA VAL A 242 11.47 9.08 -2.14
C VAL A 242 12.32 9.69 -1.03
N MET A 243 11.67 10.26 -0.01
CA MET A 243 12.31 10.71 1.22
C MET A 243 12.26 9.61 2.27
N VAL A 244 13.32 9.50 3.07
CA VAL A 244 13.40 8.64 4.25
C VAL A 244 13.32 9.51 5.49
N ILE A 245 12.36 9.24 6.34
CA ILE A 245 12.12 9.98 7.59
C ILE A 245 12.43 9.06 8.76
N ASP A 246 13.28 9.51 9.67
CA ASP A 246 13.56 8.84 10.96
C ASP A 246 12.42 9.12 11.93
N THR A 247 11.79 8.07 12.47
CA THR A 247 10.58 8.18 13.30
C THR A 247 10.87 8.61 14.75
N ALA A 248 12.12 8.48 15.22
CA ALA A 248 12.49 8.93 16.56
C ALA A 248 12.67 10.45 16.62
N THR A 249 13.14 11.03 15.52
CA THR A 249 13.44 12.48 15.44
C THR A 249 12.45 13.24 14.56
N ASP A 250 11.61 12.56 13.79
CA ASP A 250 10.70 13.10 12.78
C ASP A 250 11.44 14.00 11.74
N LYS A 251 12.65 13.59 11.35
CA LYS A 251 13.50 14.31 10.38
C LYS A 251 13.79 13.50 9.14
N VAL A 252 13.86 14.19 8.00
CA VAL A 252 14.32 13.60 6.75
C VAL A 252 15.80 13.29 6.85
N THR A 253 16.19 12.03 6.61
CA THR A 253 17.57 11.54 6.67
C THR A 253 18.18 11.22 5.31
N ALA A 254 17.33 10.97 4.29
CA ALA A 254 17.77 10.73 2.91
C ALA A 254 16.70 11.16 1.92
N THR A 255 17.15 11.47 0.69
CA THR A 255 16.29 11.72 -0.47
C THR A 255 16.85 10.93 -1.65
N ILE A 256 16.04 10.05 -2.22
CA ILE A 256 16.44 9.06 -3.22
C ILE A 256 15.72 9.39 -4.53
N PRO A 257 16.42 9.84 -5.59
CA PRO A 257 15.80 10.03 -6.90
C PRO A 257 15.24 8.71 -7.46
N VAL A 258 14.03 8.78 -8.02
CA VAL A 258 13.34 7.67 -8.69
C VAL A 258 12.73 8.12 -10.01
N GLY A 259 11.86 7.33 -10.62
CA GLY A 259 11.17 7.73 -11.84
C GLY A 259 10.17 8.88 -11.67
N LYS A 260 9.47 9.22 -12.74
CA LYS A 260 8.52 10.36 -12.76
C LYS A 260 7.20 9.98 -12.08
N ARG A 261 6.72 10.88 -11.22
CA ARG A 261 5.45 10.73 -10.51
C ARG A 261 5.38 9.44 -9.69
N PRO A 262 6.30 9.21 -8.73
CA PRO A 262 6.15 8.11 -7.78
C PRO A 262 4.86 8.29 -6.98
N TRP A 263 4.09 7.19 -6.86
CA TRP A 263 2.84 7.14 -6.11
C TRP A 263 2.97 6.19 -4.92
N ASN A 264 2.51 4.97 -5.04
CA ASN A 264 2.56 4.01 -3.96
C ASN A 264 3.80 3.12 -4.01
N MET A 265 4.10 2.55 -2.87
CA MET A 265 5.31 1.78 -2.63
C MET A 265 5.00 0.59 -1.73
N ALA A 266 5.83 -0.45 -1.80
CA ALA A 266 5.77 -1.56 -0.85
C ALA A 266 7.17 -2.08 -0.52
N LEU A 267 7.38 -2.48 0.74
CA LEU A 267 8.60 -3.11 1.23
C LEU A 267 8.50 -4.64 1.14
N THR A 268 9.60 -5.29 0.77
CA THR A 268 9.74 -6.73 0.98
C THR A 268 9.62 -7.08 2.46
N ARG A 269 9.24 -8.31 2.77
CA ARG A 269 9.04 -8.76 4.14
C ARG A 269 10.27 -8.59 5.03
N ASN A 270 11.47 -8.76 4.49
CA ASN A 270 12.72 -8.52 5.20
C ASN A 270 13.13 -7.05 5.27
N GLY A 271 12.37 -6.16 4.63
CA GLY A 271 12.60 -4.71 4.58
C GLY A 271 13.81 -4.28 3.74
N SER A 272 14.49 -5.19 3.03
CA SER A 272 15.72 -4.88 2.30
C SER A 272 15.51 -4.13 0.98
N LYS A 273 14.33 -4.30 0.35
CA LYS A 273 13.98 -3.64 -0.91
C LYS A 273 12.64 -2.91 -0.79
N LEU A 274 12.59 -1.71 -1.38
CA LEU A 274 11.36 -0.94 -1.55
C LEU A 274 11.06 -0.81 -3.05
N TYR A 275 9.87 -1.24 -3.45
CA TYR A 275 9.36 -1.12 -4.82
C TYR A 275 8.48 0.12 -4.93
N VAL A 276 8.79 1.00 -5.87
CA VAL A 276 8.15 2.31 -6.05
C VAL A 276 7.48 2.39 -7.42
N ALA A 277 6.18 2.54 -7.49
CA ALA A 277 5.45 2.71 -8.74
C ALA A 277 5.63 4.13 -9.28
N ASN A 278 6.27 4.27 -10.44
CA ASN A 278 6.54 5.54 -11.12
C ASN A 278 5.49 5.77 -12.23
N GLY A 279 4.36 6.36 -11.87
CA GLY A 279 3.17 6.43 -12.72
C GLY A 279 3.32 7.15 -14.06
N ARG A 280 4.32 7.99 -14.23
CA ARG A 280 4.61 8.69 -15.50
C ARG A 280 5.90 8.25 -16.18
N SER A 281 6.53 7.18 -15.67
CA SER A 281 7.68 6.52 -16.30
C SER A 281 7.35 5.11 -16.79
N ASN A 282 6.15 4.59 -16.47
CA ASN A 282 5.77 3.21 -16.76
C ASN A 282 6.82 2.22 -16.23
N SER A 283 7.31 2.47 -15.03
CA SER A 283 8.38 1.70 -14.40
C SER A 283 8.16 1.54 -12.90
N VAL A 284 8.89 0.61 -12.31
CA VAL A 284 9.05 0.44 -10.87
C VAL A 284 10.52 0.62 -10.54
N SER A 285 10.83 1.58 -9.65
CA SER A 285 12.18 1.68 -9.07
C SER A 285 12.30 0.71 -7.90
N VAL A 286 13.38 -0.08 -7.87
CA VAL A 286 13.75 -0.93 -6.74
C VAL A 286 14.84 -0.23 -5.95
N ILE A 287 14.58 0.07 -4.68
CA ILE A 287 15.52 0.74 -3.78
C ILE A 287 16.09 -0.28 -2.80
N ASP A 288 17.43 -0.33 -2.68
CA ASP A 288 18.14 -0.94 -1.54
C ASP A 288 17.95 -0.01 -0.34
N THR A 289 17.17 -0.43 0.65
CA THR A 289 16.81 0.39 1.80
C THR A 289 17.95 0.59 2.80
N THR A 290 18.99 -0.25 2.73
CA THR A 290 20.18 -0.13 3.58
C THR A 290 21.11 0.96 3.04
N LYS A 291 21.25 1.03 1.71
CA LYS A 291 22.10 2.00 1.03
C LYS A 291 21.35 3.28 0.64
N ASN A 292 20.02 3.26 0.68
CA ASN A 292 19.16 4.33 0.18
C ASN A 292 19.47 4.69 -1.29
N THR A 293 19.61 3.69 -2.14
CA THR A 293 19.93 3.86 -3.57
C THR A 293 19.03 3.00 -4.43
N VAL A 294 18.66 3.50 -5.61
CA VAL A 294 17.99 2.71 -6.65
C VAL A 294 18.99 1.69 -7.18
N ILE A 295 18.63 0.41 -7.15
CA ILE A 295 19.45 -0.70 -7.67
C ILE A 295 18.92 -1.22 -9.00
N LYS A 296 17.66 -0.96 -9.33
CA LYS A 296 17.05 -1.37 -10.59
C LYS A 296 15.84 -0.52 -10.96
N GLU A 297 15.65 -0.29 -12.26
CA GLU A 297 14.40 0.19 -12.86
C GLU A 297 13.78 -0.96 -13.67
N ILE A 298 12.52 -1.26 -13.40
CA ILE A 298 11.79 -2.37 -14.04
C ILE A 298 10.68 -1.75 -14.89
N PRO A 299 10.72 -1.90 -16.23
CA PRO A 299 9.60 -1.52 -17.09
C PRO A 299 8.35 -2.36 -16.73
N VAL A 300 7.19 -1.71 -16.62
CA VAL A 300 5.88 -2.34 -16.37
C VAL A 300 4.84 -1.77 -17.33
N GLY A 301 3.56 -2.09 -17.13
CA GLY A 301 2.48 -1.55 -17.95
C GLY A 301 2.24 -0.05 -17.75
N ASP A 302 1.24 0.48 -18.46
CA ASP A 302 0.96 1.91 -18.50
C ASP A 302 0.35 2.42 -17.18
N THR A 303 0.93 3.48 -16.65
CA THR A 303 0.50 4.19 -15.44
C THR A 303 0.47 3.27 -14.19
N PRO A 304 1.63 2.74 -13.73
CA PRO A 304 1.68 1.96 -12.49
C PRO A 304 1.29 2.83 -11.30
N TRP A 305 0.33 2.36 -10.48
CA TRP A 305 -0.21 3.13 -9.35
C TRP A 305 0.02 2.46 -8.00
N GLY A 306 -0.47 1.25 -7.81
CA GLY A 306 -0.38 0.48 -6.57
C GLY A 306 0.70 -0.58 -6.62
N VAL A 307 1.37 -0.81 -5.50
CA VAL A 307 2.30 -1.92 -5.30
C VAL A 307 1.91 -2.66 -4.03
N ALA A 308 1.86 -3.99 -4.09
CA ALA A 308 1.74 -4.85 -2.92
C ALA A 308 2.67 -6.05 -3.07
N ILE A 309 3.19 -6.60 -1.97
CA ILE A 309 4.15 -7.70 -1.99
C ILE A 309 3.58 -8.92 -1.27
N LEU A 310 3.65 -10.07 -1.94
CA LEU A 310 3.41 -11.41 -1.43
C LEU A 310 4.75 -12.10 -1.22
N ASP A 311 5.23 -12.22 0.02
CA ASP A 311 6.47 -12.91 0.42
C ASP A 311 6.40 -13.52 1.83
#